data_41780fdff5a8a0b5c252bbc96b673358
#
_entry.id   41780fdff5a8a0b5c252bbc96b673358
#
_cell.length_a   1.000
_cell.length_b   1.000
_cell.length_c   1.000
_cell.angle_alpha   90.00
_cell.angle_beta   90.00
_cell.angle_gamma   90.00
#
_symmetry.space_group_name_H-M   'P 1'
#
loop_
_entity.id
_entity.type
_entity.pdbx_description
1 polymer ?
#
loop_
_entity_poly.entity_id
_entity_poly.type
_entity_poly.pdbx_seq_one_letter_code
_entity_poly.pdbx_strand_id
1 'polypeptide(L)'
;MNKKTIVIINNEKIFTEGKDFYCVNFDMKVLSEGLGAYSDVEFIVRKSKKKGGHKLNLENIKSASNIIKFLYFIFKTFKTKNASYLLVDITPYTFFSFLILFILRKKIFVYLRSNGHEQWRHILGLWSVWIYHVMYKIVTSNSIVMVLSERLSNKKDFYLINPSRLDDLWF
;
A
#
# COMPACT_ATOMS: atom_id res chain seq x y z
N MET A 1 -7.22 -17.87 -18.73
CA MET A 1 -6.29 -17.92 -17.58
C MET A 1 -6.92 -17.17 -16.43
N ASN A 2 -7.07 -17.77 -15.25
CA ASN A 2 -7.55 -17.02 -14.08
C ASN A 2 -6.48 -15.98 -13.69
N LYS A 3 -6.80 -14.69 -13.79
CA LYS A 3 -5.94 -13.62 -13.30
C LYS A 3 -5.71 -13.79 -11.80
N LYS A 4 -4.47 -13.58 -11.36
CA LYS A 4 -4.15 -13.56 -9.92
C LYS A 4 -4.71 -12.27 -9.31
N THR A 5 -5.26 -12.36 -8.11
CA THR A 5 -5.72 -11.16 -7.40
C THR A 5 -4.59 -10.57 -6.57
N ILE A 6 -4.40 -9.26 -6.68
CA ILE A 6 -3.49 -8.49 -5.85
C ILE A 6 -4.31 -7.52 -5.01
N VAL A 7 -4.22 -7.66 -3.69
CA VAL A 7 -4.83 -6.72 -2.75
C VAL A 7 -3.79 -5.68 -2.36
N ILE A 8 -3.96 -4.45 -2.84
CA ILE A 8 -3.08 -3.32 -2.49
C ILE A 8 -3.63 -2.64 -1.25
N ILE A 9 -2.82 -2.53 -0.21
CA ILE A 9 -3.19 -1.94 1.07
C ILE A 9 -2.34 -0.70 1.29
N ASN A 10 -2.98 0.48 1.32
CA ASN A 10 -2.29 1.75 1.44
C ASN A 10 -2.99 2.70 2.40
N ASN A 11 -2.20 3.47 3.14
CA ASN A 11 -2.67 4.55 4.02
C ASN A 11 -3.05 5.84 3.26
N GLU A 12 -2.94 5.86 1.93
CA GLU A 12 -3.34 6.97 1.09
C GLU A 12 -4.83 7.30 1.27
N LYS A 13 -5.17 8.58 1.10
CA LYS A 13 -6.56 9.05 1.19
C LYS A 13 -7.12 9.27 -0.19
N ILE A 14 -8.27 8.67 -0.46
CA ILE A 14 -9.00 8.79 -1.72
C ILE A 14 -10.33 9.51 -1.49
N PHE A 15 -10.62 10.47 -2.35
CA PHE A 15 -11.91 11.14 -2.46
C PHE A 15 -12.83 10.37 -3.39
N THR A 16 -14.11 10.27 -3.03
CA THR A 16 -15.13 9.60 -3.83
C THR A 16 -16.18 10.61 -4.27
N GLU A 17 -16.45 10.67 -5.57
CA GLU A 17 -17.48 11.53 -6.18
C GLU A 17 -18.37 10.65 -7.08
N GLY A 18 -19.56 10.34 -6.61
CA GLY A 18 -20.41 9.37 -7.31
C GLY A 18 -19.76 7.99 -7.40
N LYS A 19 -19.45 7.57 -8.62
CA LYS A 19 -18.72 6.32 -8.90
C LYS A 19 -17.22 6.51 -9.13
N ASP A 20 -16.76 7.77 -9.17
CA ASP A 20 -15.37 8.10 -9.46
C ASP A 20 -14.54 8.24 -8.19
N PHE A 21 -13.28 7.84 -8.29
CA PHE A 21 -12.29 7.91 -7.22
C PHE A 21 -11.13 8.80 -7.62
N TYR A 22 -10.66 9.63 -6.68
CA TYR A 22 -9.57 10.58 -6.92
C TYR A 22 -8.52 10.49 -5.82
N CYS A 23 -7.24 10.37 -6.20
CA CYS A 23 -6.11 10.41 -5.29
C CYS A 23 -5.30 11.70 -5.44
N VAL A 24 -4.51 12.02 -4.44
CA VAL A 24 -3.57 13.17 -4.48
C VAL A 24 -2.24 12.74 -5.07
N ASN A 25 -1.82 11.52 -4.77
CA ASN A 25 -0.50 11.03 -5.13
C ASN A 25 -0.54 10.26 -6.46
N PHE A 26 0.14 10.80 -7.47
CA PHE A 26 0.24 10.21 -8.80
C PHE A 26 0.91 8.82 -8.79
N ASP A 27 1.93 8.61 -7.96
CA ASP A 27 2.61 7.31 -7.87
C ASP A 27 1.63 6.18 -7.49
N MET A 28 0.58 6.51 -6.70
CA MET A 28 -0.43 5.52 -6.33
C MET A 28 -1.36 5.16 -7.46
N LYS A 29 -1.67 6.14 -8.32
CA LYS A 29 -2.42 5.89 -9.54
C LYS A 29 -1.62 4.94 -10.45
N VAL A 30 -0.38 5.31 -10.78
CA VAL A 30 0.48 4.53 -11.67
C VAL A 30 0.71 3.11 -11.14
N LEU A 31 1.01 2.95 -9.85
CA LEU A 31 1.22 1.64 -9.23
C LEU A 31 -0.03 0.76 -9.34
N SER A 32 -1.17 1.30 -8.96
CA SER A 32 -2.41 0.50 -8.87
C SER A 32 -2.99 0.16 -10.25
N GLU A 33 -2.98 1.12 -11.18
CA GLU A 33 -3.44 0.90 -12.55
C GLU A 33 -2.46 0.01 -13.34
N GLY A 34 -1.14 0.21 -13.17
CA GLY A 34 -0.12 -0.63 -13.79
C GLY A 34 -0.22 -2.10 -13.38
N LEU A 35 -0.47 -2.37 -12.10
CA LEU A 35 -0.75 -3.74 -11.64
C LEU A 35 -2.09 -4.26 -12.15
N GLY A 36 -3.09 -3.39 -12.32
CA GLY A 36 -4.40 -3.70 -12.87
C GLY A 36 -4.35 -4.20 -14.33
N ALA A 37 -3.34 -3.80 -15.10
CA ALA A 37 -3.15 -4.30 -16.45
C ALA A 37 -2.86 -5.82 -16.50
N TYR A 38 -2.22 -6.36 -15.46
CA TYR A 38 -1.75 -7.76 -15.42
C TYR A 38 -2.51 -8.64 -14.42
N SER A 39 -3.23 -8.05 -13.48
CA SER A 39 -3.86 -8.75 -12.35
C SER A 39 -5.19 -8.12 -11.99
N ASP A 40 -6.06 -8.88 -11.31
CA ASP A 40 -7.24 -8.32 -10.69
C ASP A 40 -6.79 -7.55 -9.44
N VAL A 41 -6.98 -6.23 -9.43
CA VAL A 41 -6.57 -5.39 -8.31
C VAL A 41 -7.75 -5.04 -7.42
N GLU A 42 -7.60 -5.31 -6.12
CA GLU A 42 -8.46 -4.80 -5.07
C GLU A 42 -7.67 -3.77 -4.26
N PHE A 43 -8.12 -2.50 -4.26
CA PHE A 43 -7.38 -1.41 -3.65
C PHE A 43 -8.07 -0.93 -2.36
N ILE A 44 -7.41 -1.12 -1.20
CA ILE A 44 -7.92 -0.76 0.11
C ILE A 44 -7.18 0.47 0.61
N VAL A 45 -7.92 1.55 0.87
CA VAL A 45 -7.40 2.88 1.16
C VAL A 45 -8.25 3.60 2.19
N ARG A 46 -7.81 4.79 2.61
CA ARG A 46 -8.58 5.66 3.50
C ARG A 46 -9.47 6.61 2.71
N LYS A 47 -10.59 7.01 3.31
CA LYS A 47 -11.50 8.02 2.73
C LYS A 47 -10.95 9.43 2.99
N SER A 48 -10.97 10.27 1.93
CA SER A 48 -10.69 11.71 2.00
C SER A 48 -11.98 12.52 1.99
N LYS A 49 -11.96 13.72 2.62
CA LYS A 49 -12.97 14.75 2.46
C LYS A 49 -12.63 15.74 1.34
N LYS A 50 -11.35 15.80 0.93
CA LYS A 50 -10.84 16.70 -0.11
C LYS A 50 -10.60 15.92 -1.39
N LYS A 51 -11.04 16.49 -2.53
CA LYS A 51 -10.82 15.91 -3.86
C LYS A 51 -9.32 15.96 -4.20
N GLY A 52 -8.82 14.85 -4.72
CA GLY A 52 -7.46 14.76 -5.28
C GLY A 52 -7.44 15.17 -6.75
N GLY A 53 -6.23 15.37 -7.29
CA GLY A 53 -6.03 15.80 -8.68
C GLY A 53 -6.12 14.67 -9.71
N HIS A 54 -5.96 13.40 -9.28
CA HIS A 54 -5.79 12.27 -10.20
C HIS A 54 -6.96 11.30 -10.08
N LYS A 55 -7.71 11.12 -11.18
CA LYS A 55 -8.77 10.11 -11.27
C LYS A 55 -8.15 8.71 -11.37
N LEU A 56 -8.70 7.77 -10.61
CA LEU A 56 -8.30 6.36 -10.62
C LEU A 56 -9.24 5.54 -11.50
N ASN A 57 -8.66 4.75 -12.40
CA ASN A 57 -9.37 3.87 -13.33
C ASN A 57 -9.30 2.42 -12.84
N LEU A 58 -9.80 2.15 -11.63
CA LEU A 58 -9.87 0.83 -11.01
C LEU A 58 -11.31 0.51 -10.63
N GLU A 59 -11.71 -0.74 -10.86
CA GLU A 59 -13.08 -1.19 -10.56
C GLU A 59 -13.30 -1.47 -9.07
N ASN A 60 -12.30 -2.05 -8.40
CA ASN A 60 -12.41 -2.54 -7.02
C ASN A 60 -11.64 -1.67 -6.03
N ILE A 61 -12.21 -0.50 -5.68
CA ILE A 61 -11.64 0.38 -4.66
C ILE A 61 -12.53 0.37 -3.41
N LYS A 62 -11.90 0.13 -2.24
CA LYS A 62 -12.55 0.18 -0.92
C LYS A 62 -11.95 1.29 -0.08
N SER A 63 -12.70 2.35 0.16
CA SER A 63 -12.28 3.47 0.99
C SER A 63 -12.87 3.40 2.39
N ALA A 64 -12.00 3.40 3.41
CA ALA A 64 -12.37 3.29 4.81
C ALA A 64 -12.30 4.64 5.52
N SER A 65 -13.33 4.96 6.32
CA SER A 65 -13.38 6.19 7.11
C SER A 65 -12.55 6.12 8.40
N ASN A 66 -12.34 4.93 8.93
CA ASN A 66 -11.58 4.67 10.15
C ASN A 66 -10.83 3.33 10.07
N ILE A 67 -10.01 3.05 11.08
CA ILE A 67 -9.18 1.84 11.11
C ILE A 67 -10.00 0.56 11.21
N ILE A 68 -11.10 0.56 11.96
CA ILE A 68 -11.95 -0.61 12.12
C ILE A 68 -12.55 -1.04 10.78
N LYS A 69 -13.09 -0.06 10.02
CA LYS A 69 -13.61 -0.30 8.67
C LYS A 69 -12.51 -0.72 7.71
N PHE A 70 -11.31 -0.18 7.87
CA PHE A 70 -10.15 -0.54 7.07
C PHE A 70 -9.79 -2.03 7.27
N LEU A 71 -9.64 -2.46 8.52
CA LEU A 71 -9.35 -3.85 8.85
C LEU A 71 -10.50 -4.80 8.47
N TYR A 72 -11.75 -4.36 8.60
CA TYR A 72 -12.91 -5.12 8.12
C TYR A 72 -12.82 -5.41 6.61
N PHE A 73 -12.37 -4.44 5.81
CA PHE A 73 -12.15 -4.68 4.39
C PHE A 73 -11.04 -5.70 4.14
N ILE A 74 -9.96 -5.70 4.95
CA ILE A 74 -8.92 -6.74 4.88
C ILE A 74 -9.53 -8.12 5.13
N PHE A 75 -10.36 -8.27 6.17
CA PHE A 75 -11.03 -9.54 6.47
C PHE A 75 -11.90 -10.04 5.31
N LYS A 76 -12.58 -9.14 4.61
CA LYS A 76 -13.39 -9.50 3.44
C LYS A 76 -12.58 -10.12 2.30
N THR A 77 -11.31 -9.72 2.16
CA THR A 77 -10.45 -10.25 1.07
C THR A 77 -10.04 -11.71 1.29
N PHE A 78 -10.21 -12.26 2.50
CA PHE A 78 -9.81 -13.66 2.78
C PHE A 78 -10.62 -14.70 2.03
N LYS A 79 -11.79 -14.33 1.54
CA LYS A 79 -12.62 -15.17 0.67
C LYS A 79 -12.00 -15.34 -0.72
N THR A 80 -11.10 -14.43 -1.13
CA THR A 80 -10.43 -14.49 -2.42
C THR A 80 -9.31 -15.53 -2.37
N LYS A 81 -9.49 -16.61 -3.13
CA LYS A 81 -8.48 -17.66 -3.25
C LYS A 81 -7.24 -17.13 -3.97
N ASN A 82 -6.04 -17.49 -3.48
CA ASN A 82 -4.76 -17.16 -4.11
C ASN A 82 -4.47 -15.65 -4.21
N ALA A 83 -5.04 -14.82 -3.34
CA ALA A 83 -4.71 -13.41 -3.26
C ALA A 83 -3.29 -13.19 -2.70
N SER A 84 -2.53 -12.29 -3.35
CA SER A 84 -1.28 -11.74 -2.84
C SER A 84 -1.54 -10.35 -2.29
N TYR A 85 -0.87 -9.99 -1.20
CA TYR A 85 -1.09 -8.72 -0.51
C TYR A 85 0.12 -7.82 -0.65
N LEU A 86 -0.09 -6.61 -1.16
CA LEU A 86 0.93 -5.57 -1.32
C LEU A 86 0.65 -4.44 -0.33
N LEU A 87 1.50 -4.34 0.69
CA LEU A 87 1.48 -3.21 1.63
C LEU A 87 2.34 -2.09 1.07
N VAL A 88 1.79 -0.90 0.97
CA VAL A 88 2.52 0.29 0.52
C VAL A 88 2.88 1.14 1.71
N ASP A 89 4.18 1.26 1.96
CA ASP A 89 4.80 1.89 3.12
C ASP A 89 4.36 1.29 4.48
N ILE A 90 5.08 1.62 5.54
CA ILE A 90 4.79 1.17 6.89
C ILE A 90 4.15 2.31 7.67
N THR A 91 2.87 2.17 7.98
CA THR A 91 2.05 3.09 8.76
C THR A 91 1.24 2.29 9.76
N PRO A 92 0.58 2.89 10.76
CA PRO A 92 -0.27 2.12 11.67
C PRO A 92 -1.34 1.29 10.96
N TYR A 93 -1.95 1.82 9.88
CA TYR A 93 -2.97 1.09 9.12
C TYR A 93 -2.40 -0.14 8.41
N THR A 94 -1.28 0.02 7.72
CA THR A 94 -0.63 -1.09 7.00
C THR A 94 0.02 -2.07 7.98
N PHE A 95 0.53 -1.61 9.12
CA PHE A 95 1.09 -2.46 10.16
C PHE A 95 0.06 -3.39 10.80
N PHE A 96 -1.10 -2.86 11.22
CA PHE A 96 -2.18 -3.71 11.76
C PHE A 96 -2.73 -4.68 10.70
N SER A 97 -2.80 -4.24 9.44
CA SER A 97 -3.15 -5.14 8.33
C SER A 97 -2.13 -6.24 8.16
N PHE A 98 -0.83 -5.91 8.25
CA PHE A 98 0.26 -6.89 8.21
C PHE A 98 0.11 -7.95 9.31
N LEU A 99 -0.13 -7.54 10.56
CA LEU A 99 -0.27 -8.48 11.68
C LEU A 99 -1.37 -9.51 11.42
N ILE A 100 -2.52 -9.06 10.94
CA ILE A 100 -3.65 -9.95 10.61
C ILE A 100 -3.26 -10.91 9.48
N LEU A 101 -2.65 -10.40 8.40
CA LEU A 101 -2.23 -11.21 7.26
C LEU A 101 -1.14 -12.22 7.63
N PHE A 102 -0.22 -11.82 8.50
CA PHE A 102 0.87 -12.65 9.00
C PHE A 102 0.35 -13.82 9.83
N ILE A 103 -0.56 -13.56 10.79
CA ILE A 103 -1.21 -14.61 11.60
C ILE A 103 -1.94 -15.62 10.68
N LEU A 104 -2.54 -15.14 9.60
CA LEU A 104 -3.25 -15.97 8.63
C LEU A 104 -2.34 -16.56 7.54
N ARG A 105 -1.02 -16.43 7.70
CA ARG A 105 -0.01 -17.00 6.79
C ARG A 105 -0.24 -16.63 5.31
N LYS A 106 -0.67 -15.38 5.05
CA LYS A 106 -0.87 -14.88 3.69
C LYS A 106 0.45 -14.48 3.06
N LYS A 107 0.52 -14.52 1.71
CA LYS A 107 1.71 -14.04 0.98
C LYS A 107 1.72 -12.51 0.98
N ILE A 108 2.71 -11.92 1.66
CA ILE A 108 2.81 -10.48 1.90
C ILE A 108 4.04 -9.92 1.20
N PHE A 109 3.83 -8.88 0.41
CA PHE A 109 4.83 -8.01 -0.16
C PHE A 109 4.75 -6.65 0.52
N VAL A 110 5.88 -6.02 0.76
CA VAL A 110 5.96 -4.66 1.29
C VAL A 110 6.76 -3.80 0.34
N TYR A 111 6.17 -2.71 -0.11
CA TYR A 111 6.79 -1.74 -0.99
C TYR A 111 7.13 -0.46 -0.23
N LEU A 112 8.44 -0.20 -0.04
CA LEU A 112 8.97 0.96 0.67
C LEU A 112 9.39 2.02 -0.35
N ARG A 113 8.69 3.15 -0.37
CA ARG A 113 8.92 4.26 -1.30
C ARG A 113 9.81 5.35 -0.71
N SER A 114 9.90 5.44 0.60
CA SER A 114 10.56 6.54 1.29
C SER A 114 11.17 6.10 2.62
N ASN A 115 12.06 6.93 3.16
CA ASN A 115 12.65 6.72 4.48
C ASN A 115 11.63 7.07 5.58
N GLY A 116 10.89 6.07 6.02
CA GLY A 116 9.87 6.25 7.06
C GLY A 116 10.45 6.69 8.40
N HIS A 117 11.70 6.34 8.76
CA HIS A 117 12.33 6.81 9.99
C HIS A 117 12.48 8.33 9.99
N GLU A 118 12.91 8.91 8.87
CA GLU A 118 13.02 10.37 8.73
C GLU A 118 11.64 11.04 8.69
N GLN A 119 10.69 10.46 7.95
CA GLN A 119 9.33 11.01 7.89
C GLN A 119 8.67 11.06 9.26
N TRP A 120 8.74 9.98 10.04
CA TRP A 120 8.16 9.93 11.37
C TRP A 120 8.84 10.91 12.32
N ARG A 121 10.18 11.02 12.24
CA ARG A 121 10.94 12.00 13.01
C ARG A 121 10.46 13.43 12.75
N HIS A 122 10.26 13.79 11.49
CA HIS A 122 9.83 15.14 11.12
C HIS A 122 8.37 15.44 11.47
N ILE A 123 7.48 14.44 11.37
CA ILE A 123 6.05 14.65 11.60
C ILE A 123 5.68 14.54 13.08
N LEU A 124 6.25 13.58 13.81
CA LEU A 124 5.84 13.22 15.18
C LEU A 124 6.95 13.38 16.23
N GLY A 125 8.18 13.70 15.82
CA GLY A 125 9.32 13.87 16.70
C GLY A 125 10.13 12.59 16.97
N LEU A 126 11.19 12.71 17.76
CA LEU A 126 12.18 11.64 17.98
C LEU A 126 11.61 10.36 18.59
N TRP A 127 10.63 10.46 19.48
CA TRP A 127 10.02 9.32 20.14
C TRP A 127 9.33 8.36 19.17
N SER A 128 8.80 8.89 18.08
CA SER A 128 8.08 8.12 17.08
C SER A 128 9.00 7.22 16.23
N VAL A 129 10.27 7.59 16.11
CA VAL A 129 11.28 6.83 15.36
C VAL A 129 11.44 5.43 15.94
N TRP A 130 11.41 5.30 17.27
CA TRP A 130 11.50 3.99 17.92
C TRP A 130 10.29 3.10 17.58
N ILE A 131 9.08 3.67 17.65
CA ILE A 131 7.86 2.94 17.27
C ILE A 131 7.92 2.50 15.81
N TYR A 132 8.30 3.43 14.92
CA TYR A 132 8.47 3.10 13.50
C TYR A 132 9.51 2.00 13.31
N HIS A 133 10.64 2.07 13.99
CA HIS A 133 11.71 1.07 13.90
C HIS A 133 11.22 -0.34 14.28
N VAL A 134 10.42 -0.46 15.34
CA VAL A 134 9.83 -1.74 15.76
C VAL A 134 8.89 -2.27 14.68
N MET A 135 7.97 -1.42 14.19
CA MET A 135 7.07 -1.80 13.10
C MET A 135 7.85 -2.22 11.84
N TYR A 136 8.85 -1.43 11.46
CA TYR A 136 9.70 -1.70 10.31
C TYR A 136 10.40 -3.06 10.43
N LYS A 137 11.05 -3.33 11.56
CA LYS A 137 11.76 -4.59 11.81
C LYS A 137 10.81 -5.80 11.74
N ILE A 138 9.65 -5.71 12.37
CA ILE A 138 8.66 -6.80 12.36
C ILE A 138 8.16 -7.07 10.94
N VAL A 139 7.79 -6.02 10.21
CA VAL A 139 7.21 -6.14 8.86
C VAL A 139 8.25 -6.66 7.88
N THR A 140 9.44 -6.03 7.83
CA THR A 140 10.48 -6.40 6.84
C THR A 140 11.06 -7.78 7.08
N SER A 141 11.15 -8.24 8.34
CA SER A 141 11.66 -9.58 8.64
C SER A 141 10.70 -10.70 8.19
N ASN A 142 9.42 -10.41 8.04
CA ASN A 142 8.37 -11.42 7.79
C ASN A 142 7.60 -11.19 6.48
N SER A 143 8.18 -10.44 5.54
CA SER A 143 7.58 -10.17 4.23
C SER A 143 8.63 -10.17 3.12
N ILE A 144 8.16 -10.19 1.88
CA ILE A 144 8.99 -9.94 0.70
C ILE A 144 9.10 -8.43 0.53
N VAL A 145 10.33 -7.89 0.64
CA VAL A 145 10.58 -6.45 0.64
C VAL A 145 10.93 -5.97 -0.76
N MET A 146 10.24 -4.93 -1.22
CA MET A 146 10.49 -4.21 -2.45
C MET A 146 10.79 -2.76 -2.11
N VAL A 147 11.82 -2.18 -2.72
CA VAL A 147 12.30 -0.83 -2.41
C VAL A 147 12.58 -0.02 -3.67
N LEU A 148 12.40 1.31 -3.59
CA LEU A 148 12.83 2.24 -4.63
C LEU A 148 14.34 2.52 -4.62
N SER A 149 14.99 2.32 -3.49
CA SER A 149 16.42 2.56 -3.31
C SER A 149 16.96 1.59 -2.27
N GLU A 150 18.18 1.11 -2.47
CA GLU A 150 18.87 0.21 -1.54
C GLU A 150 18.94 0.75 -0.12
N ARG A 151 19.04 2.08 0.03
CA ARG A 151 19.08 2.76 1.34
C ARG A 151 17.82 2.59 2.19
N LEU A 152 16.72 2.14 1.58
CA LEU A 152 15.43 1.97 2.27
C LEU A 152 15.28 0.62 2.95
N SER A 153 16.18 -0.34 2.69
CA SER A 153 16.13 -1.66 3.30
C SER A 153 17.46 -2.01 3.96
N ASN A 154 17.38 -2.42 5.23
CA ASN A 154 18.52 -3.02 5.95
C ASN A 154 18.56 -4.54 5.78
N LYS A 155 17.64 -5.12 5.03
CA LYS A 155 17.57 -6.55 4.72
C LYS A 155 18.53 -6.86 3.56
N LYS A 156 19.21 -7.99 3.60
CA LYS A 156 20.12 -8.42 2.51
C LYS A 156 19.32 -8.82 1.26
N ASP A 157 18.14 -9.43 1.45
CA ASP A 157 17.29 -9.92 0.37
C ASP A 157 16.11 -8.96 0.17
N PHE A 158 16.23 -8.06 -0.79
CA PHE A 158 15.16 -7.16 -1.24
C PHE A 158 15.13 -7.10 -2.77
N TYR A 159 14.00 -6.67 -3.31
CA TYR A 159 13.86 -6.40 -4.73
C TYR A 159 13.91 -4.88 -4.97
N LEU A 160 14.89 -4.44 -5.76
CA LEU A 160 14.94 -3.06 -6.22
C LEU A 160 13.93 -2.88 -7.34
N ILE A 161 13.05 -1.89 -7.20
CA ILE A 161 12.01 -1.59 -8.18
C ILE A 161 12.15 -0.13 -8.61
N ASN A 162 12.28 0.09 -9.90
CA ASN A 162 12.28 1.41 -10.50
C ASN A 162 10.96 1.60 -11.27
N PRO A 163 9.89 2.07 -10.61
CA PRO A 163 8.64 2.32 -11.30
C PRO A 163 8.83 3.48 -12.27
N SER A 164 8.42 3.29 -13.51
CA SER A 164 8.32 4.41 -14.45
C SER A 164 7.24 5.36 -13.95
N ARG A 165 7.57 6.66 -13.91
CA ARG A 165 6.62 7.74 -13.65
C ARG A 165 6.17 8.43 -14.93
N LEU A 166 6.65 7.93 -16.05
CA LEU A 166 6.29 8.42 -17.36
C LEU A 166 4.98 7.76 -17.79
N ASP A 167 4.07 8.53 -18.27
CA ASP A 167 2.83 8.09 -18.93
C ASP A 167 2.82 8.57 -20.38
N ASP A 168 1.76 8.22 -21.12
CA ASP A 168 1.61 8.56 -22.54
C ASP A 168 1.58 10.08 -22.81
N LEU A 169 1.44 10.91 -21.77
CA LEU A 169 1.46 12.36 -21.87
C LEU A 169 2.88 12.94 -22.03
N TRP A 170 3.91 12.13 -21.80
CA TRP A 170 5.32 12.52 -21.95
C TRP A 170 5.90 12.20 -23.32
N PHE A 171 5.17 11.48 -24.13
CA PHE A 171 5.51 11.07 -25.51
C PHE A 171 4.47 11.58 -26.50
#